data_5e747634aa8c62b3d1aef80837e2c139
#
_entry.id   5e747634aa8c62b3d1aef80837e2c139
#
_cell.length_a   1.000
_cell.length_b   1.000
_cell.length_c   1.000
_cell.angle_alpha   90.00
_cell.angle_beta   90.00
_cell.angle_gamma   90.00
#
_symmetry.space_group_name_H-M   'P 1'
#
loop_
_entity.id
_entity.type
_entity.pdbx_description
1 polymer ?
#
loop_
_entity_poly.entity_id
_entity_poly.type
_entity_poly.pdbx_seq_one_letter_code
_entity_poly.pdbx_strand_id
1 'polypeptide(L)'
;LRIIKVIYFDEPKEIFETTAEQVQNIPDELENLIIPTGVAIQTTGILIGLKRYNKKVNRIVCVCVGPTREKKIKGYFKDVYNDKVKNYPKFKMVAHKADYSRSFEFEVEGEFIDDIYEGKAYDWLLKNIPRRNEKTMMWLVGKRPRLEDVNYMMEHKL
;
A
#
# COMPACT_ATOMS: atom_id res chain seq x y z
N LEU A 1 -26.50 10.20 -8.57
CA LEU A 1 -25.24 9.49 -8.33
C LEU A 1 -24.10 10.36 -8.86
N ARG A 2 -23.44 11.11 -8.00
CA ARG A 2 -22.17 11.71 -8.37
C ARG A 2 -21.11 10.60 -8.27
N ILE A 3 -20.69 10.10 -9.41
CA ILE A 3 -19.46 9.35 -9.51
C ILE A 3 -18.37 10.37 -9.22
N ILE A 4 -17.76 10.29 -8.05
CA ILE A 4 -16.48 10.94 -7.81
C ILE A 4 -15.54 10.21 -8.75
N LYS A 5 -15.22 10.85 -9.87
CA LYS A 5 -14.14 10.39 -10.72
C LYS A 5 -12.90 10.45 -9.86
N VAL A 6 -12.50 9.31 -9.38
CA VAL A 6 -11.24 9.21 -8.63
C VAL A 6 -10.15 9.54 -9.64
N ILE A 7 -9.59 10.72 -9.52
CA ILE A 7 -8.57 11.31 -10.41
C ILE A 7 -7.28 10.45 -10.45
N TYR A 8 -7.27 9.33 -9.74
CA TYR A 8 -6.15 8.42 -9.59
C TYR A 8 -5.58 7.84 -10.88
N PHE A 9 -6.30 7.91 -11.99
CA PHE A 9 -5.82 7.34 -13.24
C PHE A 9 -5.36 8.37 -14.25
N ASP A 10 -5.71 9.64 -14.06
CA ASP A 10 -5.39 10.70 -15.01
C ASP A 10 -4.05 11.39 -14.69
N GLU A 11 -3.63 11.44 -13.40
CA GLU A 11 -2.38 12.05 -12.97
C GLU A 11 -1.63 11.21 -11.91
N PRO A 12 -1.03 10.07 -12.29
CA PRO A 12 -0.39 9.18 -11.33
C PRO A 12 0.77 9.84 -10.56
N LYS A 13 1.43 10.83 -11.13
CA LYS A 13 2.54 11.55 -10.50
C LYS A 13 2.13 12.26 -9.22
N GLU A 14 0.96 12.90 -9.20
CA GLU A 14 0.46 13.59 -8.00
C GLU A 14 0.25 12.63 -6.85
N ILE A 15 -0.28 11.43 -7.13
CA ILE A 15 -0.48 10.40 -6.11
C ILE A 15 0.86 9.84 -5.63
N PHE A 16 1.80 9.64 -6.53
CA PHE A 16 3.15 9.21 -6.16
C PHE A 16 3.78 10.22 -5.20
N GLU A 17 3.67 11.52 -5.49
CA GLU A 17 4.25 12.57 -4.67
C GLU A 17 3.59 12.67 -3.30
N THR A 18 2.25 12.66 -3.22
CA THR A 18 1.54 12.71 -1.94
C THR A 18 1.79 11.47 -1.09
N THR A 19 1.88 10.30 -1.69
CA THR A 19 2.24 9.06 -0.99
C THR A 19 3.69 9.11 -0.50
N ALA A 20 4.61 9.59 -1.34
CA ALA A 20 6.01 9.72 -0.99
C ALA A 20 6.23 10.67 0.21
N GLU A 21 5.49 11.77 0.26
CA GLU A 21 5.55 12.70 1.40
C GLU A 21 5.16 12.04 2.73
N GLN A 22 4.17 11.14 2.72
CA GLN A 22 3.74 10.43 3.93
C GLN A 22 4.83 9.51 4.50
N VAL A 23 5.77 9.07 3.67
CA VAL A 23 6.89 8.23 4.10
C VAL A 23 7.80 8.94 5.11
N GLN A 24 7.78 10.27 5.18
CA GLN A 24 8.49 11.02 6.23
C GLN A 24 8.10 10.58 7.64
N ASN A 25 6.83 10.18 7.80
CA ASN A 25 6.24 9.88 9.12
C ASN A 25 6.58 8.48 9.64
N ILE A 26 7.17 7.61 8.82
CA ILE A 26 7.59 6.29 9.29
C ILE A 26 8.97 6.36 9.96
N PRO A 27 9.32 5.38 10.83
CA PRO A 27 10.66 5.30 11.41
C PRO A 27 11.77 5.30 10.36
N ASP A 28 12.94 5.83 10.71
CA ASP A 28 14.10 5.88 9.80
C ASP A 28 14.68 4.50 9.51
N GLU A 29 14.49 3.56 10.42
CA GLU A 29 14.95 2.19 10.29
C GLU A 29 13.83 1.19 10.61
N LEU A 30 13.58 0.27 9.68
CA LEU A 30 12.65 -0.83 9.84
C LEU A 30 13.31 -2.16 9.47
N GLU A 31 12.92 -3.22 10.15
CA GLU A 31 13.27 -4.58 9.74
C GLU A 31 12.36 -5.05 8.60
N ASN A 32 11.07 -4.83 8.74
CA ASN A 32 10.07 -5.25 7.76
C ASN A 32 9.09 -4.13 7.45
N LEU A 33 8.83 -3.93 6.18
CA LEU A 33 7.73 -3.11 5.68
C LEU A 33 6.87 -3.95 4.74
N ILE A 34 5.61 -4.13 5.12
CA ILE A 34 4.63 -4.88 4.35
C ILE A 34 3.70 -3.89 3.65
N ILE A 35 3.57 -4.03 2.35
CA ILE A 35 2.80 -3.11 1.51
C ILE A 35 1.70 -3.89 0.78
N PRO A 36 0.42 -3.69 1.11
CA PRO A 36 -0.69 -4.19 0.30
C PRO A 36 -0.60 -3.59 -1.10
N THR A 37 -0.62 -4.42 -2.13
CA THR A 37 -0.40 -3.97 -3.51
C THR A 37 -1.53 -4.40 -4.44
N GLY A 38 -2.30 -3.44 -4.90
CA GLY A 38 -3.30 -3.61 -5.96
C GLY A 38 -2.72 -3.25 -7.33
N VAL A 39 -3.00 -2.04 -7.79
CA VAL A 39 -2.51 -1.51 -9.09
C VAL A 39 -1.09 -0.93 -9.03
N ALA A 40 -0.43 -1.03 -7.90
CA ALA A 40 0.95 -0.60 -7.64
C ALA A 40 1.21 0.92 -7.61
N ILE A 41 0.20 1.75 -7.67
CA ILE A 41 0.35 3.22 -7.61
C ILE A 41 0.95 3.64 -6.27
N GLN A 42 0.35 3.22 -5.17
CA GLN A 42 0.84 3.57 -3.85
C GLN A 42 2.19 2.92 -3.53
N THR A 43 2.36 1.66 -3.93
CA THR A 43 3.65 0.98 -3.79
C THR A 43 4.77 1.78 -4.44
N THR A 44 4.54 2.30 -5.65
CA THR A 44 5.51 3.16 -6.35
C THR A 44 5.80 4.43 -5.55
N GLY A 45 4.77 5.12 -5.04
CA GLY A 45 4.94 6.30 -4.20
C GLY A 45 5.73 6.02 -2.90
N ILE A 46 5.48 4.89 -2.26
CA ILE A 46 6.22 4.46 -1.06
C ILE A 46 7.70 4.26 -1.39
N LEU A 47 8.02 3.56 -2.47
CA LEU A 47 9.42 3.33 -2.89
C LEU A 47 10.14 4.65 -3.18
N ILE A 48 9.45 5.60 -3.83
CA ILE A 48 9.97 6.95 -4.06
C ILE A 48 10.29 7.65 -2.73
N GLY A 49 9.35 7.60 -1.78
CA GLY A 49 9.51 8.21 -0.47
C GLY A 49 10.65 7.60 0.33
N LEU A 50 10.78 6.27 0.32
CA LEU A 50 11.87 5.57 1.01
C LEU A 50 13.25 6.02 0.52
N LYS A 51 13.42 6.16 -0.80
CA LYS A 51 14.65 6.70 -1.38
C LYS A 51 14.85 8.17 -1.02
N ARG A 52 13.83 8.99 -1.23
CA ARG A 52 13.87 10.46 -1.03
C ARG A 52 14.24 10.83 0.40
N TYR A 53 13.66 10.16 1.38
CA TYR A 53 13.86 10.42 2.81
C TYR A 53 14.90 9.50 3.45
N ASN A 54 15.66 8.76 2.64
CA ASN A 54 16.74 7.88 3.09
C ASN A 54 16.32 6.91 4.20
N LYS A 55 15.11 6.37 4.10
CA LYS A 55 14.61 5.37 5.06
C LYS A 55 15.27 4.02 4.81
N LYS A 56 15.76 3.40 5.86
CA LYS A 56 16.41 2.09 5.79
C LYS A 56 15.43 1.00 6.17
N VAL A 57 15.11 0.15 5.21
CA VAL A 57 14.23 -1.00 5.43
C VAL A 57 14.94 -2.26 4.97
N ASN A 58 15.15 -3.20 5.89
CA ASN A 58 15.88 -4.43 5.59
C ASN A 58 15.08 -5.34 4.64
N ARG A 59 13.77 -5.38 4.80
CA ARG A 59 12.89 -6.26 4.04
C ARG A 59 11.60 -5.53 3.66
N ILE A 60 11.41 -5.31 2.38
CA ILE A 60 10.16 -4.76 1.82
C ILE A 60 9.44 -5.88 1.08
N VAL A 61 8.20 -6.16 1.48
CA VAL A 61 7.35 -7.17 0.84
C VAL A 61 6.06 -6.53 0.37
N CYS A 62 5.85 -6.57 -0.93
CA CYS A 62 4.63 -6.13 -1.57
C CYS A 62 3.71 -7.34 -1.74
N VAL A 63 2.63 -7.39 -0.96
CA VAL A 63 1.65 -8.48 -1.04
C VAL A 63 0.61 -8.11 -2.07
N CYS A 64 0.69 -8.75 -3.23
CA CYS A 64 -0.18 -8.48 -4.36
C CYS A 64 -1.51 -9.25 -4.24
N VAL A 65 -2.58 -8.54 -4.47
CA VAL A 65 -3.91 -9.12 -4.67
C VAL A 65 -4.12 -9.27 -6.17
N GLY A 66 -4.11 -10.52 -6.64
CA GLY A 66 -4.03 -10.84 -8.05
C GLY A 66 -2.57 -10.98 -8.53
N PRO A 67 -2.28 -10.69 -9.81
CA PRO A 67 -0.96 -10.87 -10.37
C PRO A 67 0.06 -9.88 -9.80
N THR A 68 1.32 -10.25 -9.81
CA THR A 68 2.43 -9.36 -9.42
C THR A 68 2.54 -8.15 -10.37
N ARG A 69 2.94 -7.00 -9.85
CA ARG A 69 2.91 -5.70 -10.55
C ARG A 69 4.30 -5.12 -10.82
N GLU A 70 5.33 -5.93 -10.79
CA GLU A 70 6.70 -5.44 -10.97
C GLU A 70 6.91 -4.67 -12.28
N LYS A 71 6.33 -5.17 -13.38
CA LYS A 71 6.39 -4.47 -14.68
C LYS A 71 5.71 -3.10 -14.65
N LYS A 72 4.62 -2.96 -13.90
CA LYS A 72 3.94 -1.67 -13.73
C LYS A 72 4.80 -0.67 -12.98
N ILE A 73 5.43 -1.10 -11.90
CA ILE A 73 6.35 -0.24 -11.12
C ILE A 73 7.50 0.24 -12.01
N LYS A 74 8.12 -0.67 -12.76
CA LYS A 74 9.18 -0.33 -13.73
C LYS A 74 8.70 0.69 -14.76
N GLY A 75 7.48 0.53 -15.27
CA GLY A 75 6.85 1.45 -16.20
C GLY A 75 6.67 2.84 -15.59
N TYR A 76 6.14 2.95 -14.39
CA TYR A 76 5.95 4.22 -13.69
C TYR A 76 7.28 4.96 -13.46
N PHE A 77 8.32 4.26 -13.03
CA PHE A 77 9.63 4.89 -12.85
C PHE A 77 10.19 5.41 -14.16
N LYS A 78 10.07 4.64 -15.25
CA LYS A 78 10.54 5.05 -16.57
C LYS A 78 9.73 6.23 -17.11
N ASP A 79 8.40 6.10 -17.11
CA ASP A 79 7.53 7.04 -17.84
C ASP A 79 7.31 8.35 -17.07
N VAL A 80 7.28 8.30 -15.74
CA VAL A 80 7.00 9.48 -14.90
C VAL A 80 8.27 10.15 -14.40
N TYR A 81 9.29 9.37 -14.04
CA TYR A 81 10.52 9.88 -13.43
C TYR A 81 11.78 9.73 -14.27
N ASN A 82 11.67 9.12 -15.45
CA ASN A 82 12.83 8.79 -16.30
C ASN A 82 13.94 8.05 -15.52
N ASP A 83 13.57 7.20 -14.61
CA ASP A 83 14.45 6.53 -13.67
C ASP A 83 14.26 5.01 -13.72
N LYS A 84 15.13 4.27 -13.06
CA LYS A 84 15.12 2.81 -13.03
C LYS A 84 14.81 2.31 -11.62
N VAL A 85 14.00 1.27 -11.54
CA VAL A 85 13.63 0.64 -10.27
C VAL A 85 14.84 0.17 -9.45
N LYS A 86 15.95 -0.17 -10.10
CA LYS A 86 17.20 -0.56 -9.42
C LYS A 86 17.83 0.55 -8.56
N ASN A 87 17.46 1.81 -8.81
CA ASN A 87 17.93 2.96 -8.04
C ASN A 87 17.13 3.17 -6.75
N TYR A 88 16.12 2.35 -6.52
CA TYR A 88 15.23 2.40 -5.35
C TYR A 88 15.51 1.22 -4.43
N PRO A 89 14.98 1.23 -3.20
CA PRO A 89 15.15 0.13 -2.27
C PRO A 89 14.69 -1.19 -2.86
N LYS A 90 15.43 -2.27 -2.60
CA LYS A 90 15.05 -3.60 -3.06
C LYS A 90 13.76 -4.04 -2.38
N PHE A 91 12.86 -4.62 -3.15
CA PHE A 91 11.58 -5.14 -2.67
C PHE A 91 11.29 -6.50 -3.28
N LYS A 92 10.47 -7.27 -2.59
CA LYS A 92 9.96 -8.57 -3.06
C LYS A 92 8.47 -8.46 -3.27
N MET A 93 7.98 -8.97 -4.40
CA MET A 93 6.55 -9.13 -4.65
C MET A 93 6.13 -10.57 -4.42
N VAL A 94 5.06 -10.74 -3.68
CA VAL A 94 4.41 -12.03 -3.46
C VAL A 94 2.94 -11.92 -3.83
N ALA A 95 2.41 -12.90 -4.55
CA ALA A 95 0.98 -12.99 -4.81
C ALA A 95 0.30 -13.73 -3.66
N HIS A 96 -0.75 -13.15 -3.09
CA HIS A 96 -1.59 -13.87 -2.13
C HIS A 96 -2.35 -14.98 -2.86
N LYS A 97 -2.42 -16.15 -2.25
CA LYS A 97 -2.98 -17.37 -2.90
C LYS A 97 -4.51 -17.36 -3.01
N ALA A 98 -5.18 -16.51 -2.24
CA ALA A 98 -6.65 -16.46 -2.26
C ALA A 98 -7.17 -15.72 -3.48
N ASP A 99 -8.37 -16.11 -3.93
CA ASP A 99 -9.08 -15.40 -4.98
C ASP A 99 -9.31 -13.92 -4.61
N TYR A 100 -9.40 -13.08 -5.63
CA TYR A 100 -9.60 -11.63 -5.44
C TYR A 100 -10.80 -11.32 -4.55
N SER A 101 -11.92 -11.98 -4.79
CA SER A 101 -13.19 -11.75 -4.08
C SER A 101 -13.22 -12.28 -2.64
N ARG A 102 -12.25 -13.12 -2.25
CA ARG A 102 -12.23 -13.66 -0.89
C ARG A 102 -11.80 -12.60 0.11
N SER A 103 -12.67 -12.36 1.08
CA SER A 103 -12.43 -11.43 2.19
C SER A 103 -11.62 -12.05 3.31
N PHE A 104 -10.77 -11.24 3.93
CA PHE A 104 -10.04 -11.55 5.15
C PHE A 104 -10.30 -10.44 6.15
N GLU A 105 -11.23 -10.67 7.07
CA GLU A 105 -11.59 -9.67 8.07
C GLU A 105 -10.62 -9.70 9.25
N PHE A 106 -10.00 -8.57 9.54
CA PHE A 106 -9.16 -8.37 10.71
C PHE A 106 -9.48 -7.04 11.38
N GLU A 107 -9.42 -7.05 12.71
CA GLU A 107 -9.41 -5.85 13.53
C GLU A 107 -7.97 -5.58 14.00
N VAL A 108 -7.48 -4.39 13.76
CA VAL A 108 -6.15 -3.95 14.17
C VAL A 108 -6.29 -2.67 14.97
N GLU A 109 -5.85 -2.70 16.22
CA GLU A 109 -5.96 -1.54 17.14
C GLU A 109 -7.39 -0.97 17.26
N GLY A 110 -8.39 -1.85 17.27
CA GLY A 110 -9.80 -1.47 17.41
C GLY A 110 -10.48 -1.00 16.11
N GLU A 111 -9.79 -1.06 14.98
CA GLU A 111 -10.32 -0.67 13.68
C GLU A 111 -10.33 -1.86 12.71
N PHE A 112 -11.44 -2.03 11.99
CA PHE A 112 -11.49 -2.99 10.88
C PHE A 112 -10.73 -2.43 9.68
N ILE A 113 -9.72 -3.16 9.22
CA ILE A 113 -8.98 -2.83 8.01
C ILE A 113 -9.75 -3.31 6.77
N ASP A 114 -9.39 -2.79 5.58
CA ASP A 114 -9.93 -3.30 4.32
C ASP A 114 -9.71 -4.80 4.20
N ASP A 115 -10.76 -5.54 3.86
CA ASP A 115 -10.76 -7.00 3.88
C ASP A 115 -10.25 -7.65 2.59
N ILE A 116 -10.05 -6.87 1.53
CA ILE A 116 -9.56 -7.37 0.24
C ILE A 116 -8.04 -7.21 0.11
N TYR A 117 -7.54 -5.99 0.24
CA TYR A 117 -6.11 -5.68 0.06
C TYR A 117 -5.33 -5.81 1.36
N GLU A 118 -5.68 -5.00 2.36
CA GLU A 118 -4.99 -5.00 3.64
C GLU A 118 -5.21 -6.30 4.42
N GLY A 119 -6.41 -6.86 4.38
CA GLY A 119 -6.71 -8.14 5.03
C GLY A 119 -5.83 -9.28 4.50
N LYS A 120 -5.63 -9.37 3.19
CA LYS A 120 -4.72 -10.37 2.61
C LYS A 120 -3.26 -10.12 2.95
N ALA A 121 -2.83 -8.86 2.95
CA ALA A 121 -1.47 -8.52 3.36
C ALA A 121 -1.23 -8.83 4.84
N TYR A 122 -2.21 -8.59 5.69
CA TYR A 122 -2.13 -8.92 7.11
C TYR A 122 -2.13 -10.44 7.37
N ASP A 123 -2.97 -11.20 6.64
CA ASP A 123 -2.92 -12.67 6.66
C ASP A 123 -1.53 -13.20 6.27
N TRP A 124 -0.95 -12.65 5.22
CA TRP A 124 0.41 -12.99 4.81
C TRP A 124 1.45 -12.66 5.90
N LEU A 125 1.35 -11.46 6.49
CA LEU A 125 2.23 -11.01 7.58
C LEU A 125 2.18 -11.99 8.77
N LEU A 126 0.97 -12.35 9.22
CA LEU A 126 0.80 -13.26 10.35
C LEU A 126 1.43 -14.63 10.11
N LYS A 127 1.37 -15.14 8.88
CA LYS A 127 1.89 -16.46 8.50
C LYS A 127 3.41 -16.45 8.27
N ASN A 128 3.98 -15.34 7.85
CA ASN A 128 5.36 -15.32 7.34
C ASN A 128 6.33 -14.49 8.21
N ILE A 129 5.83 -13.66 9.11
CA ILE A 129 6.64 -12.86 10.04
C ILE A 129 6.28 -13.24 11.48
N PRO A 130 6.88 -14.30 12.03
CA PRO A 130 6.49 -14.80 13.36
C PRO A 130 6.89 -13.86 14.50
N ARG A 131 7.97 -13.11 14.33
CA ARG A 131 8.43 -12.10 15.31
C ARG A 131 8.10 -10.72 14.79
N ARG A 132 7.06 -10.12 15.32
CA ARG A 132 6.63 -8.77 15.02
C ARG A 132 6.90 -7.89 16.21
N ASN A 133 7.70 -6.87 16.02
CA ASN A 133 8.08 -5.88 17.01
C ASN A 133 7.84 -4.47 16.43
N GLU A 134 8.26 -3.45 17.14
CA GLU A 134 8.15 -2.05 16.73
C GLU A 134 8.88 -1.72 15.42
N LYS A 135 9.77 -2.61 14.95
CA LYS A 135 10.48 -2.48 13.66
C LYS A 135 9.79 -3.19 12.50
N THR A 136 8.63 -3.77 12.75
CA THR A 136 7.77 -4.36 11.71
C THR A 136 6.55 -3.48 11.51
N MET A 137 6.38 -2.98 10.30
CA MET A 137 5.29 -2.07 9.93
C MET A 137 4.54 -2.61 8.72
N MET A 138 3.23 -2.46 8.74
CA MET A 138 2.39 -2.65 7.56
C MET A 138 1.80 -1.30 7.17
N TRP A 139 1.88 -0.98 5.88
CA TRP A 139 1.24 0.21 5.34
C TRP A 139 -0.26 -0.02 5.20
N LEU A 140 -1.05 0.84 5.80
CA LEU A 140 -2.51 0.83 5.64
C LEU A 140 -2.93 2.02 4.77
N VAL A 141 -3.71 1.73 3.76
CA VAL A 141 -4.19 2.72 2.80
C VAL A 141 -5.59 3.20 3.14
N GLY A 142 -6.39 2.31 3.66
CA GLY A 142 -7.76 2.58 4.02
C GLY A 142 -8.25 1.69 5.14
N LYS A 143 -9.38 2.03 5.65
CA LYS A 143 -10.13 1.21 6.58
C LYS A 143 -11.51 0.90 5.99
N ARG A 144 -12.12 -0.17 6.47
CA ARG A 144 -13.49 -0.48 6.10
C ARG A 144 -14.39 0.68 6.53
N PRO A 145 -15.21 1.25 5.63
CA PRO A 145 -16.12 2.32 5.99
C PRO A 145 -17.10 1.81 7.04
N ARG A 146 -17.28 2.56 8.11
CA ARG A 146 -18.33 2.30 9.09
C ARG A 146 -19.68 2.75 8.55
N LEU A 147 -20.75 2.17 9.05
CA LEU A 147 -22.09 2.60 8.69
C LEU A 147 -22.30 4.10 8.97
N GLU A 148 -21.72 4.59 10.05
CA GLU A 148 -21.74 6.02 10.42
C GLU A 148 -21.06 6.89 9.36
N ASP A 149 -19.91 6.48 8.84
CA ASP A 149 -19.19 7.20 7.77
C ASP A 149 -20.00 7.24 6.49
N VAL A 150 -20.64 6.13 6.12
CA VAL A 150 -21.51 6.04 4.94
C VAL A 150 -22.71 6.94 5.11
N ASN A 151 -23.38 6.92 6.25
CA ASN A 151 -24.52 7.77 6.55
C ASN A 151 -24.11 9.25 6.52
N TYR A 152 -22.97 9.61 7.13
CA TYR A 152 -22.45 10.96 7.06
C TYR A 152 -22.23 11.44 5.63
N MET A 153 -21.59 10.62 4.80
CA MET A 153 -21.36 10.93 3.39
C MET A 153 -22.66 11.10 2.61
N MET A 154 -23.66 10.26 2.86
CA MET A 154 -24.97 10.35 2.22
C MET A 154 -25.74 11.61 2.63
N GLU A 155 -25.73 11.98 3.93
CA GLU A 155 -26.38 13.17 4.46
C GLU A 155 -25.76 14.47 3.94
N HIS A 156 -24.42 14.49 3.78
CA HIS A 156 -23.67 15.68 3.34
C HIS A 156 -23.39 15.71 1.85
N LYS A 157 -23.91 14.76 1.07
CA LYS A 157 -23.75 14.65 -0.40
C LYS A 157 -22.29 14.74 -0.87
N LEU A 158 -21.40 14.20 -0.08
CA LEU A 158 -19.98 14.11 -0.39
C LEU A 158 -19.69 12.98 -1.38
#